data_a918fe83c723d8f6c31d7b664f21efa0
#
_entry.id   a918fe83c723d8f6c31d7b664f21efa0
#
_cell.length_a   1.000
_cell.length_b   1.000
_cell.length_c   1.000
_cell.angle_alpha   90.00
_cell.angle_beta   90.00
_cell.angle_gamma   90.00
#
_symmetry.space_group_name_H-M   'P 1'
#
loop_
_entity.id
_entity.type
_entity.pdbx_description
1 polymer ?
#
loop_
_entity_poly.entity_id
_entity_poly.type
_entity_poly.pdbx_seq_one_letter_code
_entity_poly.pdbx_strand_id
1 'polypeptide(L)'
;MSEFSKADLERKITLEVGDKAPEFEALNQDGVKVALKDFIGKNVVLYFYPKDNTPGCTTEACEFSANYDQFIKNDTVIIGVSPDSVKSHAGFIAKQNLKHILLSDEDKEISKLYGVWQVKKNYGKEYLGIVRSTFVSGKDGKIVKIYKSVKAKDHAAKVL
;
A
#
# COMPACT_ATOMS: atom_id res chain seq x y z
N MET A 1 30.37 3.50 9.42
CA MET A 1 29.45 2.46 9.91
C MET A 1 28.04 2.79 9.46
N SER A 2 27.36 1.87 8.84
CA SER A 2 25.98 2.08 8.39
C SER A 2 25.01 2.01 9.57
N GLU A 3 24.04 2.92 9.63
CA GLU A 3 22.96 2.88 10.62
C GLU A 3 21.92 1.80 10.28
N PHE A 4 22.00 1.22 9.08
CA PHE A 4 21.00 0.26 8.58
C PHE A 4 21.53 -1.16 8.72
N SER A 5 20.62 -2.09 9.02
CA SER A 5 20.95 -3.50 9.05
C SER A 5 21.27 -4.01 7.64
N LYS A 6 21.95 -5.15 7.56
CA LYS A 6 22.18 -5.80 6.26
C LYS A 6 20.85 -6.10 5.56
N ALA A 7 19.85 -6.56 6.31
CA ALA A 7 18.53 -6.83 5.77
C ALA A 7 17.90 -5.56 5.18
N ASP A 8 18.03 -4.41 5.85
CA ASP A 8 17.50 -3.14 5.35
C ASP A 8 18.17 -2.71 4.05
N LEU A 9 19.50 -2.86 3.97
CA LEU A 9 20.28 -2.47 2.79
C LEU A 9 19.98 -3.33 1.57
N GLU A 10 19.63 -4.60 1.77
CA GLU A 10 19.39 -5.57 0.70
C GLU A 10 17.91 -5.71 0.32
N ARG A 11 16.99 -5.17 1.13
CA ARG A 11 15.56 -5.36 0.89
C ARG A 11 15.13 -4.70 -0.40
N LYS A 12 14.44 -5.47 -1.22
CA LYS A 12 13.85 -5.03 -2.48
C LYS A 12 12.58 -5.83 -2.76
N ILE A 13 11.82 -5.43 -3.76
CA ILE A 13 10.66 -6.18 -4.20
C ILE A 13 11.15 -7.40 -4.97
N THR A 14 10.89 -8.60 -4.43
CA THR A 14 11.24 -9.87 -5.06
C THR A 14 10.02 -10.61 -5.59
N LEU A 15 8.82 -10.16 -5.21
CA LEU A 15 7.57 -10.72 -5.70
C LEU A 15 7.42 -10.51 -7.19
N GLU A 16 6.84 -11.48 -7.87
CA GLU A 16 6.61 -11.47 -9.32
C GLU A 16 5.16 -11.80 -9.63
N VAL A 17 4.72 -11.44 -10.82
CA VAL A 17 3.41 -11.85 -11.34
C VAL A 17 3.34 -13.38 -11.36
N GLY A 18 2.25 -13.92 -10.84
CA GLY A 18 2.04 -15.35 -10.67
C GLY A 18 2.32 -15.86 -9.26
N ASP A 19 3.08 -15.11 -8.47
CA ASP A 19 3.32 -15.45 -7.07
C ASP A 19 2.03 -15.28 -6.25
N LYS A 20 1.88 -16.10 -5.23
CA LYS A 20 0.82 -15.89 -4.25
C LYS A 20 1.11 -14.61 -3.48
N ALA A 21 0.13 -13.72 -3.37
CA ALA A 21 0.27 -12.51 -2.56
C ALA A 21 0.47 -12.91 -1.09
N PRO A 22 1.55 -12.42 -0.42
CA PRO A 22 1.78 -12.75 0.98
C PRO A 22 0.62 -12.36 1.88
N GLU A 23 0.24 -13.27 2.77
CA GLU A 23 -0.83 -13.04 3.74
C GLU A 23 -0.39 -12.01 4.78
N PHE A 24 -1.35 -11.21 5.24
CA PHE A 24 -1.12 -10.22 6.29
C PHE A 24 -2.38 -9.98 7.11
N GLU A 25 -2.17 -9.34 8.25
CA GLU A 25 -3.22 -8.89 9.15
C GLU A 25 -2.81 -7.55 9.74
N ALA A 26 -3.73 -6.58 9.76
CA ALA A 26 -3.47 -5.27 10.36
C ALA A 26 -4.79 -4.59 10.72
N LEU A 27 -4.70 -3.52 11.51
CA LEU A 27 -5.86 -2.72 11.89
C LEU A 27 -6.17 -1.70 10.78
N ASN A 28 -7.46 -1.54 10.48
CA ASN A 28 -7.91 -0.52 9.54
C ASN A 28 -8.11 0.83 10.27
N GLN A 29 -8.64 1.83 9.57
CA GLN A 29 -8.88 3.17 10.10
C GLN A 29 -9.88 3.20 11.26
N ASP A 30 -10.66 2.17 11.43
CA ASP A 30 -11.63 2.05 12.53
C ASP A 30 -11.11 1.18 13.68
N GLY A 31 -9.84 0.76 13.62
CA GLY A 31 -9.25 -0.11 14.62
C GLY A 31 -9.72 -1.57 14.53
N VAL A 32 -10.30 -1.96 13.40
CA VAL A 32 -10.79 -3.32 13.16
C VAL A 32 -9.72 -4.11 12.41
N LYS A 33 -9.49 -5.36 12.85
CA LYS A 33 -8.54 -6.25 12.22
C LYS A 33 -9.00 -6.67 10.82
N VAL A 34 -8.13 -6.48 9.83
CA VAL A 34 -8.37 -6.85 8.44
C VAL A 34 -7.22 -7.77 7.98
N ALA A 35 -7.58 -8.86 7.33
CA ALA A 35 -6.61 -9.81 6.76
C ALA A 35 -6.83 -9.94 5.26
N LEU A 36 -5.77 -10.23 4.53
CA LEU A 36 -5.86 -10.42 3.08
C LEU A 36 -6.85 -11.56 2.74
N LYS A 37 -6.86 -12.64 3.52
CA LYS A 37 -7.78 -13.77 3.31
C LYS A 37 -9.25 -13.39 3.40
N ASP A 38 -9.59 -12.25 4.01
CA ASP A 38 -10.98 -11.78 4.09
C ASP A 38 -11.55 -11.43 2.72
N PHE A 39 -10.69 -11.26 1.72
CA PHE A 39 -11.05 -10.84 0.37
C PHE A 39 -10.87 -11.93 -0.69
N ILE A 40 -10.77 -13.20 -0.27
CA ILE A 40 -10.73 -14.33 -1.22
C ILE A 40 -11.99 -14.28 -2.13
N GLY A 41 -11.77 -14.43 -3.43
CA GLY A 41 -12.84 -14.33 -4.42
C GLY A 41 -13.02 -12.93 -4.99
N LYS A 42 -12.24 -11.96 -4.50
CA LYS A 42 -12.21 -10.60 -5.03
C LYS A 42 -10.82 -10.27 -5.53
N ASN A 43 -10.74 -9.35 -6.49
CA ASN A 43 -9.46 -8.75 -6.87
C ASN A 43 -9.08 -7.74 -5.78
N VAL A 44 -7.79 -7.62 -5.49
CA VAL A 44 -7.28 -6.71 -4.46
C VAL A 44 -6.24 -5.78 -5.08
N VAL A 45 -6.44 -4.48 -4.93
CA VAL A 45 -5.43 -3.47 -5.22
C VAL A 45 -4.83 -3.07 -3.88
N LEU A 46 -3.59 -3.45 -3.65
CA LEU A 46 -2.86 -3.14 -2.43
C LEU A 46 -1.78 -2.13 -2.78
N TYR A 47 -1.95 -0.88 -2.33
CA TYR A 47 -0.96 0.15 -2.61
C TYR A 47 -0.27 0.61 -1.33
N PHE A 48 1.05 0.80 -1.43
CA PHE A 48 1.90 1.25 -0.33
C PHE A 48 2.30 2.70 -0.56
N TYR A 49 2.15 3.53 0.46
CA TYR A 49 2.50 4.95 0.39
C TYR A 49 3.21 5.38 1.67
N PRO A 50 4.06 6.43 1.60
CA PRO A 50 4.92 6.81 2.73
C PRO A 50 4.20 7.40 3.94
N LYS A 51 3.22 8.29 3.74
CA LYS A 51 2.66 9.05 4.87
C LYS A 51 1.34 9.73 4.53
N ASP A 52 0.37 9.63 5.45
CA ASP A 52 -0.90 10.33 5.38
C ASP A 52 -0.70 11.85 5.28
N ASN A 53 -1.63 12.53 4.63
CA ASN A 53 -1.68 13.99 4.53
C ASN A 53 -0.48 14.66 3.83
N THR A 54 0.37 13.91 3.16
CA THR A 54 1.40 14.47 2.28
C THR A 54 0.79 14.70 0.88
N PRO A 55 1.32 15.66 0.08
CA PRO A 55 0.71 16.01 -1.21
C PRO A 55 0.56 14.83 -2.17
N GLY A 56 1.62 14.05 -2.39
CA GLY A 56 1.58 12.90 -3.30
C GLY A 56 0.65 11.80 -2.80
N CYS A 57 0.69 11.49 -1.52
CA CYS A 57 -0.18 10.46 -0.93
C CYS A 57 -1.64 10.87 -0.95
N THR A 58 -1.92 12.16 -0.73
CA THR A 58 -3.28 12.71 -0.83
C THR A 58 -3.80 12.59 -2.25
N THR A 59 -3.01 12.96 -3.25
CA THR A 59 -3.37 12.83 -4.66
C THR A 59 -3.71 11.39 -5.02
N GLU A 60 -2.84 10.45 -4.67
CA GLU A 60 -3.05 9.03 -4.94
C GLU A 60 -4.32 8.50 -4.28
N ALA A 61 -4.51 8.78 -2.98
CA ALA A 61 -5.67 8.32 -2.23
C ALA A 61 -6.97 8.90 -2.79
N CYS A 62 -6.99 10.20 -3.10
CA CYS A 62 -8.17 10.86 -3.65
C CYS A 62 -8.54 10.31 -5.04
N GLU A 63 -7.55 10.00 -5.87
CA GLU A 63 -7.79 9.40 -7.18
C GLU A 63 -8.35 7.97 -7.08
N PHE A 64 -7.85 7.15 -6.15
CA PHE A 64 -8.44 5.84 -5.89
C PHE A 64 -9.88 5.97 -5.40
N SER A 65 -10.17 6.90 -4.49
CA SER A 65 -11.53 7.14 -4.00
C SER A 65 -12.46 7.65 -5.09
N ALA A 66 -11.97 8.52 -5.98
CA ALA A 66 -12.76 9.03 -7.10
C ALA A 66 -13.17 7.91 -8.07
N ASN A 67 -12.37 6.87 -8.20
CA ASN A 67 -12.64 5.71 -9.05
C ASN A 67 -13.23 4.52 -8.29
N TYR A 68 -13.56 4.70 -7.02
CA TYR A 68 -13.99 3.63 -6.12
C TYR A 68 -15.14 2.79 -6.68
N ASP A 69 -16.19 3.44 -7.19
CA ASP A 69 -17.37 2.73 -7.69
C ASP A 69 -17.04 1.84 -8.89
N GLN A 70 -16.11 2.27 -9.75
CA GLN A 70 -15.67 1.46 -10.89
C GLN A 70 -14.87 0.23 -10.44
N PHE A 71 -14.02 0.38 -9.41
CA PHE A 71 -13.32 -0.76 -8.83
C PHE A 71 -14.30 -1.77 -8.22
N ILE A 72 -15.29 -1.28 -7.48
CA ILE A 72 -16.31 -2.14 -6.86
C ILE A 72 -17.11 -2.90 -7.92
N LYS A 73 -17.47 -2.25 -9.02
CA LYS A 73 -18.18 -2.92 -10.15
C LYS A 73 -17.35 -4.06 -10.74
N ASN A 74 -16.04 -4.00 -10.65
CA ASN A 74 -15.12 -5.02 -11.15
C ASN A 74 -14.72 -6.02 -10.05
N ASP A 75 -15.49 -6.13 -8.97
CA ASP A 75 -15.20 -7.00 -7.83
C ASP A 75 -13.80 -6.75 -7.24
N THR A 76 -13.38 -5.50 -7.20
CA THR A 76 -12.04 -5.10 -6.76
C THR A 76 -12.11 -4.30 -5.48
N VAL A 77 -11.31 -4.70 -4.48
CA VAL A 77 -11.14 -3.99 -3.20
C VAL A 77 -9.86 -3.19 -3.27
N ILE A 78 -9.89 -1.96 -2.77
CA ILE A 78 -8.72 -1.09 -2.70
C ILE A 78 -8.27 -1.00 -1.25
N ILE A 79 -6.99 -1.27 -0.99
CA ILE A 79 -6.38 -1.20 0.34
C ILE A 79 -5.10 -0.37 0.24
N GLY A 80 -5.05 0.75 0.98
CA GLY A 80 -3.84 1.54 1.14
C GLY A 80 -3.12 1.14 2.42
N VAL A 81 -1.80 1.07 2.38
CA VAL A 81 -0.96 0.68 3.53
C VAL A 81 0.14 1.71 3.73
N SER A 82 0.27 2.20 4.95
CA SER A 82 1.39 3.06 5.36
C SER A 82 1.77 2.79 6.80
N PRO A 83 2.95 3.28 7.25
CA PRO A 83 3.36 3.14 8.67
C PRO A 83 2.59 4.01 9.64
N ASP A 84 1.63 4.78 9.18
CA ASP A 84 0.84 5.68 10.02
C ASP A 84 -0.06 4.92 11.00
N SER A 85 -0.46 5.59 12.08
CA SER A 85 -1.35 5.02 13.10
C SER A 85 -2.79 4.92 12.62
N VAL A 86 -3.59 4.11 13.32
CA VAL A 86 -5.04 4.03 13.11
C VAL A 86 -5.67 5.44 13.20
N LYS A 87 -5.28 6.21 14.20
CA LYS A 87 -5.78 7.58 14.41
C LYS A 87 -5.46 8.48 13.21
N SER A 88 -4.24 8.40 12.69
CA SER A 88 -3.81 9.15 11.51
C SER A 88 -4.67 8.79 10.30
N HIS A 89 -4.88 7.51 10.06
CA HIS A 89 -5.72 7.03 8.96
C HIS A 89 -7.17 7.51 9.08
N ALA A 90 -7.74 7.45 10.28
CA ALA A 90 -9.09 7.94 10.51
C ALA A 90 -9.22 9.42 10.17
N GLY A 91 -8.24 10.22 10.58
CA GLY A 91 -8.18 11.64 10.26
C GLY A 91 -8.02 11.91 8.77
N PHE A 92 -7.19 11.15 8.10
CA PHE A 92 -6.96 11.27 6.66
C PHE A 92 -8.23 10.95 5.86
N ILE A 93 -8.90 9.85 6.21
CA ILE A 93 -10.17 9.46 5.58
C ILE A 93 -11.23 10.55 5.79
N ALA A 94 -11.36 11.08 7.02
CA ALA A 94 -12.35 12.11 7.33
C ALA A 94 -12.05 13.41 6.57
N LYS A 95 -10.78 13.82 6.54
CA LYS A 95 -10.37 15.07 5.90
C LYS A 95 -10.57 15.05 4.38
N GLN A 96 -10.26 13.92 3.74
CA GLN A 96 -10.30 13.76 2.28
C GLN A 96 -11.55 13.02 1.80
N ASN A 97 -12.42 12.59 2.72
CA ASN A 97 -13.63 11.82 2.40
C ASN A 97 -13.30 10.57 1.56
N LEU A 98 -12.30 9.81 2.00
CA LEU A 98 -11.87 8.62 1.30
C LEU A 98 -12.86 7.47 1.49
N LYS A 99 -13.05 6.66 0.46
CA LYS A 99 -14.02 5.56 0.45
C LYS A 99 -13.39 4.18 0.65
N HIS A 100 -12.09 4.06 0.45
CA HIS A 100 -11.40 2.76 0.53
C HIS A 100 -10.75 2.54 1.89
N ILE A 101 -10.25 1.32 2.10
CA ILE A 101 -9.64 0.88 3.35
C ILE A 101 -8.20 1.40 3.44
N LEU A 102 -7.81 1.86 4.63
CA LEU A 102 -6.42 2.15 4.95
C LEU A 102 -5.99 1.24 6.11
N LEU A 103 -4.85 0.58 5.97
CA LEU A 103 -4.28 -0.28 7.00
C LEU A 103 -3.07 0.37 7.66
N SER A 104 -3.02 0.25 8.99
CA SER A 104 -1.92 0.76 9.81
C SER A 104 -0.82 -0.30 9.90
N ASP A 105 0.36 0.00 9.35
CA ASP A 105 1.53 -0.86 9.36
C ASP A 105 2.66 -0.22 10.18
N GLU A 106 2.34 0.17 11.42
CA GLU A 106 3.28 0.92 12.28
C GLU A 106 4.58 0.16 12.53
N ASP A 107 4.53 -1.17 12.63
CA ASP A 107 5.70 -2.02 12.81
C ASP A 107 6.43 -2.35 11.49
N LYS A 108 5.91 -1.90 10.35
CA LYS A 108 6.46 -2.10 9.01
C LYS A 108 6.51 -3.56 8.55
N GLU A 109 5.80 -4.45 9.23
CA GLU A 109 5.83 -5.88 8.93
C GLU A 109 5.29 -6.19 7.52
N ILE A 110 4.16 -5.59 7.13
CA ILE A 110 3.58 -5.78 5.80
C ILE A 110 4.49 -5.16 4.74
N SER A 111 5.00 -3.95 5.01
CA SER A 111 5.90 -3.24 4.09
C SER A 111 7.20 -4.01 3.85
N LYS A 112 7.74 -4.65 4.89
CA LYS A 112 8.92 -5.52 4.77
C LYS A 112 8.59 -6.79 3.99
N LEU A 113 7.44 -7.41 4.27
CA LEU A 113 7.00 -8.65 3.63
C LEU A 113 6.86 -8.47 2.11
N TYR A 114 6.36 -7.31 1.67
CA TYR A 114 6.21 -6.99 0.25
C TYR A 114 7.46 -6.37 -0.37
N GLY A 115 8.49 -6.11 0.43
CA GLY A 115 9.77 -5.60 -0.04
C GLY A 115 9.80 -4.10 -0.32
N VAL A 116 8.81 -3.34 0.14
CA VAL A 116 8.70 -1.90 -0.14
C VAL A 116 9.31 -1.00 0.93
N TRP A 117 9.68 -1.54 2.10
CA TRP A 117 10.40 -0.82 3.15
C TRP A 117 11.90 -0.89 2.84
N GLN A 118 12.44 0.18 2.29
CA GLN A 118 13.80 0.18 1.72
C GLN A 118 14.59 1.40 2.15
N VAL A 119 15.91 1.30 2.05
CA VAL A 119 16.78 2.47 2.18
C VAL A 119 16.58 3.35 0.96
N LYS A 120 16.18 4.60 1.19
CA LYS A 120 15.96 5.62 0.15
C LYS A 120 17.00 6.72 0.32
N LYS A 121 17.28 7.43 -0.76
CA LYS A 121 18.24 8.55 -0.76
C LYS A 121 17.56 9.84 -1.20
N ASN A 122 17.74 10.90 -0.42
CA ASN A 122 17.19 12.20 -0.76
C ASN A 122 18.18 13.28 -0.31
N TYR A 123 18.60 14.12 -1.24
CA TYR A 123 19.60 15.19 -1.00
C TYR A 123 20.87 14.66 -0.33
N GLY A 124 21.36 13.50 -0.76
CA GLY A 124 22.57 12.89 -0.22
C GLY A 124 22.40 12.17 1.12
N LYS A 125 21.21 12.22 1.73
CA LYS A 125 20.91 11.53 2.97
C LYS A 125 20.18 10.22 2.69
N GLU A 126 20.60 9.16 3.37
CA GLU A 126 19.94 7.86 3.31
C GLU A 126 18.97 7.70 4.49
N TYR A 127 17.80 7.15 4.23
CA TYR A 127 16.79 6.91 5.26
C TYR A 127 15.93 5.71 4.86
N LEU A 128 15.31 5.07 5.85
CA LEU A 128 14.33 4.00 5.59
C LEU A 128 12.97 4.61 5.31
N GLY A 129 12.34 4.15 4.25
CA GLY A 129 11.03 4.62 3.87
C GLY A 129 10.31 3.68 2.90
N ILE A 130 9.07 4.03 2.58
CA ILE A 130 8.25 3.26 1.66
C ILE A 130 8.57 3.68 0.23
N VAL A 131 8.86 2.70 -0.61
CA VAL A 131 8.88 2.88 -2.06
C VAL A 131 7.44 2.72 -2.53
N ARG A 132 6.85 3.80 -3.03
CA ARG A 132 5.46 3.81 -3.49
C ARG A 132 5.25 2.74 -4.56
N SER A 133 4.44 1.73 -4.24
CA SER A 133 4.26 0.54 -5.08
C SER A 133 2.84 0.02 -4.95
N THR A 134 2.35 -0.63 -5.99
CA THR A 134 1.02 -1.23 -6.00
C THR A 134 1.09 -2.66 -6.47
N PHE A 135 0.43 -3.56 -5.74
CA PHE A 135 0.32 -4.97 -6.08
C PHE A 135 -1.15 -5.29 -6.32
N VAL A 136 -1.45 -5.83 -7.49
CA VAL A 136 -2.81 -6.25 -7.82
C VAL A 136 -2.86 -7.75 -7.81
N SER A 137 -3.74 -8.33 -7.00
CA SER A 137 -3.97 -9.77 -6.97
C SER A 137 -5.35 -10.11 -7.53
N GLY A 138 -5.46 -11.27 -8.14
CA GLY A 138 -6.71 -11.79 -8.68
C GLY A 138 -7.55 -12.49 -7.62
N LYS A 139 -8.70 -13.01 -8.04
CA LYS A 139 -9.66 -13.70 -7.17
C LYS A 139 -9.09 -14.96 -6.51
N ASP A 140 -8.05 -15.55 -7.09
CA ASP A 140 -7.33 -16.72 -6.58
C ASP A 140 -6.20 -16.36 -5.60
N GLY A 141 -5.98 -15.07 -5.34
CA GLY A 141 -4.92 -14.60 -4.45
C GLY A 141 -3.54 -14.51 -5.09
N LYS A 142 -3.42 -14.76 -6.39
CA LYS A 142 -2.14 -14.63 -7.10
C LYS A 142 -1.97 -13.23 -7.66
N ILE A 143 -0.74 -12.72 -7.61
CA ILE A 143 -0.40 -11.39 -8.13
C ILE A 143 -0.54 -11.41 -9.66
N VAL A 144 -1.29 -10.46 -10.20
CA VAL A 144 -1.50 -10.31 -11.65
C VAL A 144 -0.77 -9.09 -12.20
N LYS A 145 -0.44 -8.12 -11.37
CA LYS A 145 0.31 -6.93 -11.78
C LYS A 145 1.05 -6.30 -10.62
N ILE A 146 2.24 -5.73 -10.91
CA ILE A 146 3.05 -5.01 -9.94
C ILE A 146 3.47 -3.68 -10.57
N TYR A 147 3.24 -2.59 -9.83
CA TYR A 147 3.71 -1.24 -10.19
C TYR A 147 4.77 -0.83 -9.18
N LYS A 148 6.01 -0.67 -9.61
CA LYS A 148 7.14 -0.29 -8.74
C LYS A 148 7.48 1.18 -8.93
N SER A 149 7.87 1.85 -7.83
CA SER A 149 8.30 3.27 -7.86
C SER A 149 7.30 4.17 -8.57
N VAL A 150 6.06 4.14 -8.11
CA VAL A 150 4.91 4.77 -8.75
C VAL A 150 4.92 6.28 -8.53
N LYS A 151 4.50 7.02 -9.56
CA LYS A 151 4.10 8.43 -9.42
C LYS A 151 2.63 8.46 -9.01
N ALA A 152 2.29 9.30 -8.03
CA ALA A 152 0.94 9.35 -7.47
C ALA A 152 -0.11 9.79 -8.49
N LYS A 153 0.20 10.80 -9.29
CA LYS A 153 -0.73 11.38 -10.26
C LYS A 153 -1.11 10.36 -11.34
N ASP A 154 -2.41 10.21 -11.59
CA ASP A 154 -3.00 9.35 -12.62
C ASP A 154 -2.75 7.85 -12.42
N HIS A 155 -2.20 7.45 -11.27
CA HIS A 155 -1.90 6.04 -11.01
C HIS A 155 -3.19 5.19 -10.89
N ALA A 156 -4.20 5.67 -10.18
CA ALA A 156 -5.44 4.93 -9.98
C ALA A 156 -6.11 4.57 -11.32
N ALA A 157 -6.10 5.48 -12.28
CA ALA A 157 -6.66 5.24 -13.60
C ALA A 157 -5.89 4.15 -14.36
N LYS A 158 -4.58 4.07 -14.18
CA LYS A 158 -3.73 3.03 -14.80
C LYS A 158 -3.99 1.65 -14.20
N VAL A 159 -4.29 1.60 -12.90
CA VAL A 159 -4.58 0.36 -12.19
C VAL A 159 -5.97 -0.17 -12.56
N LEU A 160 -6.90 0.75 -12.77
CA LEU A 160 -8.28 0.40 -13.13
C LEU A 160 -8.33 -0.30 -14.50
#